data_b7491c50eec758b485000a907ed93c15
#
_entry.id   b7491c50eec758b485000a907ed93c15
#
_cell.length_a   1.000
_cell.length_b   1.000
_cell.length_c   1.000
_cell.angle_alpha   90.00
_cell.angle_beta   90.00
_cell.angle_gamma   90.00
#
_symmetry.space_group_name_H-M   'P 1'
#
loop_
_entity.id
_entity.type
_entity.pdbx_description
1 polymer ?
#
loop_
_entity_poly.entity_id
_entity_poly.type
_entity_poly.pdbx_seq_one_letter_code
_entity_poly.pdbx_strand_id
1 'polypeptide(L)'
;MATQRNYAQQMDAVLATLGNTRPRLLLHACCGPCSSAVLEQLCRYFEITVLYYNPNTWPAAEYYRRGEELQKFVAAAHPLGVTVVEDTYDPQQFYTAVAGLENEPERGSRCTVCYLSLIHISEPTRLQL
;
A
#
# COMPACT_ATOMS: atom_id res chain seq x y z
N MET A 1 -26.60 16.70 -8.72
CA MET A 1 -25.89 16.11 -7.55
C MET A 1 -24.86 15.08 -8.02
N ALA A 2 -23.63 15.20 -7.55
CA ALA A 2 -22.66 14.16 -7.82
C ALA A 2 -23.08 12.88 -7.07
N THR A 3 -23.18 11.77 -7.77
CA THR A 3 -23.47 10.47 -7.16
C THR A 3 -22.22 10.02 -6.40
N GLN A 4 -22.36 9.80 -5.11
CA GLN A 4 -21.27 9.29 -4.30
C GLN A 4 -20.91 7.87 -4.78
N ARG A 5 -19.66 7.68 -5.18
CA ARG A 5 -19.20 6.35 -5.63
C ARG A 5 -19.05 5.42 -4.43
N ASN A 6 -19.64 4.26 -4.53
CA ASN A 6 -19.45 3.20 -3.54
C ASN A 6 -18.34 2.24 -4.03
N TYR A 7 -17.13 2.51 -3.61
CA TYR A 7 -15.97 1.73 -4.03
C TYR A 7 -16.00 0.28 -3.51
N ALA A 8 -16.62 0.05 -2.36
CA ALA A 8 -16.78 -1.31 -1.83
C ALA A 8 -17.66 -2.16 -2.74
N GLN A 9 -18.78 -1.59 -3.22
CA GLN A 9 -19.65 -2.28 -4.19
C GLN A 9 -18.95 -2.51 -5.52
N GLN A 10 -18.15 -1.55 -5.99
CA GLN A 10 -17.38 -1.72 -7.22
C GLN A 10 -16.34 -2.84 -7.07
N MET A 11 -15.70 -2.93 -5.93
CA MET A 11 -14.75 -4.02 -5.65
C MET A 11 -15.47 -5.37 -5.63
N ASP A 12 -16.60 -5.47 -4.97
CA ASP A 12 -17.39 -6.71 -4.93
C ASP A 12 -17.80 -7.15 -6.34
N ALA A 13 -18.17 -6.22 -7.20
CA ALA A 13 -18.49 -6.51 -8.60
C ALA A 13 -17.29 -7.06 -9.36
N VAL A 14 -16.10 -6.49 -9.17
CA VAL A 14 -14.86 -6.99 -9.77
C VAL A 14 -14.54 -8.39 -9.26
N LEU A 15 -14.62 -8.62 -7.95
CA LEU A 15 -14.34 -9.93 -7.36
C LEU A 15 -15.28 -11.01 -7.91
N ALA A 16 -16.55 -10.67 -8.13
CA ALA A 16 -17.53 -11.58 -8.73
C ALA A 16 -17.18 -12.01 -10.15
N THR A 17 -16.43 -11.19 -10.90
CA THR A 17 -16.02 -11.50 -12.27
C THR A 17 -14.81 -12.44 -12.36
N LEU A 18 -14.08 -12.65 -11.28
CA LEU A 18 -12.82 -13.41 -11.30
C LEU A 18 -13.02 -14.92 -11.46
N GLY A 19 -14.17 -15.45 -11.02
CA GLY A 19 -14.45 -16.88 -11.09
C GLY A 19 -13.40 -17.69 -10.34
N ASN A 20 -12.78 -18.65 -11.03
CA ASN A 20 -11.71 -19.48 -10.48
C ASN A 20 -10.31 -18.91 -10.76
N THR A 21 -10.20 -17.76 -11.41
CA THR A 21 -8.93 -17.11 -11.64
C THR A 21 -8.42 -16.47 -10.36
N ARG A 22 -7.09 -16.38 -10.23
CA ARG A 22 -6.44 -15.76 -9.09
C ARG A 22 -5.35 -14.82 -9.59
N PRO A 23 -5.73 -13.61 -10.04
CA PRO A 23 -4.79 -12.65 -10.59
C PRO A 23 -3.75 -12.21 -9.58
N ARG A 24 -2.62 -11.72 -10.07
CA ARG A 24 -1.59 -11.09 -9.23
C ARG A 24 -2.00 -9.66 -8.90
N LEU A 25 -1.82 -9.29 -7.63
CA LEU A 25 -2.12 -7.96 -7.12
C LEU A 25 -0.90 -7.43 -6.37
N LEU A 26 -0.47 -6.22 -6.72
CA LEU A 26 0.52 -5.48 -5.93
C LEU A 26 -0.21 -4.58 -4.94
N LEU A 27 0.02 -4.78 -3.66
CA LEU A 27 -0.54 -3.98 -2.59
C LEU A 27 0.57 -3.16 -1.93
N HIS A 28 0.46 -1.83 -1.99
CA HIS A 28 1.38 -0.94 -1.29
C HIS A 28 0.89 -0.75 0.15
N ALA A 29 1.66 -1.23 1.12
CA ALA A 29 1.25 -1.24 2.52
C ALA A 29 2.09 -0.28 3.36
N CYS A 30 1.45 0.38 4.31
CA CYS A 30 2.09 1.29 5.27
C CYS A 30 2.47 0.58 6.58
N CYS A 31 1.63 -0.32 7.07
CA CYS A 31 1.87 -1.03 8.33
C CYS A 31 0.99 -2.29 8.41
N GLY A 32 1.34 -3.19 9.34
CA GLY A 32 0.59 -4.42 9.57
C GLY A 32 -0.88 -4.20 9.97
N PRO A 33 -1.17 -3.40 11.01
CA PRO A 33 -2.54 -3.20 11.47
C PRO A 33 -3.47 -2.64 10.40
N CYS A 34 -2.99 -1.69 9.59
CA CYS A 34 -3.80 -1.10 8.52
C CYS A 34 -4.05 -2.08 7.37
N SER A 35 -3.13 -3.02 7.16
CA SER A 35 -3.18 -3.96 6.03
C SER A 35 -3.88 -5.27 6.38
N SER A 36 -4.06 -5.58 7.67
CA SER A 36 -4.55 -6.89 8.11
C SER A 36 -5.91 -7.26 7.54
N ALA A 37 -6.89 -6.36 7.64
CA ALA A 37 -8.23 -6.62 7.12
C ALA A 37 -8.24 -6.71 5.59
N VAL A 38 -7.46 -5.88 4.93
CA VAL A 38 -7.34 -5.86 3.46
C VAL A 38 -6.73 -7.17 2.96
N LEU A 39 -5.64 -7.61 3.58
CA LEU A 39 -4.99 -8.87 3.22
C LEU A 39 -5.89 -10.06 3.47
N GLU A 40 -6.58 -10.11 4.62
CA GLU A 40 -7.51 -11.17 4.95
C GLU A 40 -8.65 -11.28 3.93
N GLN A 41 -9.18 -10.15 3.49
CA GLN A 41 -10.25 -10.10 2.50
C GLN A 41 -9.77 -10.49 1.10
N LEU A 42 -8.61 -9.96 0.66
CA LEU A 42 -8.16 -10.07 -0.71
C LEU A 42 -7.32 -11.31 -1.01
N CYS A 43 -6.68 -11.93 -0.02
CA CYS A 43 -5.84 -13.11 -0.25
C CYS A 43 -6.61 -14.31 -0.79
N ARG A 44 -7.93 -14.32 -0.64
CA ARG A 44 -8.81 -15.36 -1.19
C ARG A 44 -8.96 -15.25 -2.71
N TYR A 45 -8.79 -14.05 -3.25
CA TYR A 45 -9.07 -13.74 -4.66
C TYR A 45 -7.84 -13.48 -5.49
N PHE A 46 -6.74 -13.09 -4.86
CA PHE A 46 -5.52 -12.66 -5.54
C PHE A 46 -4.28 -13.35 -4.97
N GLU A 47 -3.31 -13.53 -5.85
CA GLU A 47 -1.93 -13.76 -5.43
C GLU A 47 -1.30 -12.40 -5.14
N ILE A 48 -0.99 -12.11 -3.87
CA ILE A 48 -0.63 -10.77 -3.43
C ILE A 48 0.87 -10.64 -3.23
N THR A 49 1.45 -9.59 -3.82
CA THR A 49 2.76 -9.08 -3.46
C THR A 49 2.55 -7.78 -2.69
N VAL A 50 3.00 -7.74 -1.45
CA VAL A 50 2.93 -6.53 -0.61
C VAL A 50 4.23 -5.76 -0.81
N LEU A 51 4.13 -4.54 -1.31
CA LEU A 51 5.26 -3.62 -1.36
C LEU A 51 5.27 -2.78 -0.09
N TYR A 52 6.33 -2.90 0.68
CA TYR A 52 6.59 -2.04 1.82
C TYR A 52 7.72 -1.08 1.49
N TYR A 53 7.36 0.15 1.16
CA TYR A 53 8.28 1.26 0.99
C TYR A 53 7.54 2.57 1.21
N ASN A 54 7.82 3.23 2.33
CA ASN A 54 7.12 4.44 2.75
C ASN A 54 8.15 5.51 3.16
N PRO A 55 8.73 6.24 2.18
CA PRO A 55 9.74 7.24 2.47
C PRO A 55 9.22 8.42 3.30
N ASN A 56 7.90 8.55 3.42
CA ASN A 56 7.22 9.55 4.24
C ASN A 56 7.18 9.20 5.73
N THR A 57 7.61 8.01 6.12
CA THR A 57 7.64 7.60 7.54
C THR A 57 8.87 8.15 8.23
N TRP A 58 8.66 8.79 9.37
CA TRP A 58 9.72 9.37 10.21
C TRP A 58 9.48 9.03 11.68
N PRO A 59 10.52 8.77 12.48
CA PRO A 59 11.92 8.61 12.10
C PRO A 59 12.20 7.26 11.42
N ALA A 60 13.45 7.06 10.96
CA ALA A 60 13.85 5.82 10.27
C ALA A 60 13.57 4.56 11.10
N ALA A 61 13.78 4.61 12.43
CA ALA A 61 13.49 3.50 13.32
C ALA A 61 12.02 3.06 13.25
N GLU A 62 11.10 4.01 13.08
CA GLU A 62 9.68 3.73 12.93
C GLU A 62 9.39 3.02 11.60
N TYR A 63 10.06 3.41 10.52
CA TYR A 63 9.95 2.72 9.24
C TYR A 63 10.33 1.24 9.37
N TYR A 64 11.49 0.96 9.96
CA TYR A 64 11.96 -0.40 10.12
C TYR A 64 11.09 -1.20 11.08
N ARG A 65 10.60 -0.59 12.16
CA ARG A 65 9.70 -1.23 13.10
C ARG A 65 8.39 -1.66 12.42
N ARG A 66 7.78 -0.79 11.64
CA ARG A 66 6.54 -1.08 10.91
C ARG A 66 6.74 -2.17 9.86
N GLY A 67 7.87 -2.16 9.16
CA GLY A 67 8.22 -3.20 8.19
C GLY A 67 8.35 -4.56 8.85
N GLU A 68 9.04 -4.63 9.98
CA GLU A 68 9.19 -5.86 10.75
C GLU A 68 7.85 -6.38 11.26
N GLU A 69 7.00 -5.51 11.78
CA GLU A 69 5.65 -5.88 12.24
C GLU A 69 4.80 -6.42 11.09
N LEU A 70 4.88 -5.81 9.92
CA LEU A 70 4.17 -6.29 8.72
C LEU A 70 4.63 -7.70 8.34
N GLN A 71 5.94 -7.93 8.30
CA GLN A 71 6.49 -9.24 7.97
C GLN A 71 6.08 -10.31 8.99
N LYS A 72 6.10 -9.98 10.28
CA LYS A 72 5.64 -10.88 11.34
C LYS A 72 4.15 -11.20 11.20
N PHE A 73 3.35 -10.21 10.88
CA PHE A 73 1.91 -10.41 10.67
C PHE A 73 1.64 -11.36 9.51
N VAL A 74 2.30 -11.14 8.37
CA VAL A 74 2.13 -11.99 7.19
C VAL A 74 2.57 -13.42 7.50
N ALA A 75 3.69 -13.60 8.19
CA ALA A 75 4.20 -14.92 8.57
C ALA A 75 3.25 -15.64 9.55
N ALA A 76 2.68 -14.92 10.51
CA ALA A 76 1.79 -15.50 11.52
C ALA A 76 0.41 -15.85 10.95
N ALA A 77 -0.12 -15.00 10.07
CA ALA A 77 -1.44 -15.23 9.44
C ALA A 77 -1.39 -16.30 8.35
N HIS A 78 -0.21 -16.60 7.82
CA HIS A 78 0.02 -17.57 6.76
C HIS A 78 -0.96 -17.47 5.58
N PRO A 79 -1.26 -16.28 5.06
CA PRO A 79 -2.10 -16.20 3.90
C PRO A 79 -1.35 -16.80 2.70
N LEU A 80 -1.94 -17.83 2.09
CA LEU A 80 -1.35 -18.45 0.92
C LEU A 80 -1.25 -17.43 -0.24
N GLY A 81 -0.10 -17.40 -0.90
CA GLY A 81 0.12 -16.52 -2.03
C GLY A 81 0.33 -15.07 -1.65
N VAL A 82 0.79 -14.78 -0.44
CA VAL A 82 1.20 -13.43 -0.02
C VAL A 82 2.70 -13.38 0.18
N THR A 83 3.36 -12.49 -0.54
CA THR A 83 4.80 -12.25 -0.47
C THR A 83 5.04 -10.78 -0.10
N VAL A 84 6.00 -10.51 0.77
CA VAL A 84 6.38 -9.14 1.14
C VAL A 84 7.68 -8.77 0.44
N VAL A 85 7.66 -7.63 -0.24
CA VAL A 85 8.84 -7.01 -0.86
C VAL A 85 9.11 -5.70 -0.14
N GLU A 86 10.31 -5.53 0.38
CA GLU A 86 10.74 -4.32 1.06
C GLU A 86 11.85 -3.65 0.25
N ASP A 87 11.72 -2.33 0.04
CA ASP A 87 12.72 -1.54 -0.65
C ASP A 87 13.58 -0.75 0.36
N THR A 88 14.72 -0.25 -0.11
CA THR A 88 15.64 0.52 0.72
C THR A 88 15.01 1.86 1.10
N TYR A 89 14.97 2.15 2.40
CA TYR A 89 14.40 3.38 2.94
C TYR A 89 15.21 4.60 2.49
N ASP A 90 14.56 5.50 1.76
CA ASP A 90 15.12 6.78 1.32
C ASP A 90 14.13 7.92 1.58
N PRO A 91 14.19 8.56 2.77
CA PRO A 91 13.26 9.64 3.12
C PRO A 91 13.43 10.89 2.25
N GLN A 92 14.57 11.05 1.58
CA GLN A 92 14.80 12.18 0.69
C GLN A 92 13.81 12.21 -0.47
N GLN A 93 13.36 11.04 -0.91
CA GLN A 93 12.35 10.94 -1.96
C GLN A 93 11.04 11.62 -1.55
N PHE A 94 10.62 11.46 -0.29
CA PHE A 94 9.46 12.17 0.24
C PHE A 94 9.71 13.67 0.37
N TYR A 95 10.84 14.07 0.94
CA TYR A 95 11.15 15.49 1.12
C TYR A 95 11.23 16.23 -0.21
N THR A 96 11.77 15.61 -1.22
CA THR A 96 11.83 16.17 -2.57
C THR A 96 10.42 16.34 -3.15
N ALA A 97 9.55 15.35 -2.98
CA ALA A 97 8.20 15.38 -3.51
C ALA A 97 7.35 16.50 -2.89
N VAL A 98 7.52 16.78 -1.59
CA VAL A 98 6.72 17.78 -0.86
C VAL A 98 7.44 19.11 -0.64
N ALA A 99 8.57 19.32 -1.30
CA ALA A 99 9.33 20.58 -1.18
C ALA A 99 8.44 21.80 -1.49
N GLY A 100 8.48 22.80 -0.61
CA GLY A 100 7.65 24.00 -0.71
C GLY A 100 6.26 23.88 -0.08
N LEU A 101 5.87 22.69 0.40
CA LEU A 101 4.54 22.44 0.97
C LEU A 101 4.58 22.16 2.48
N GLU A 102 5.70 22.45 3.15
CA GLU A 102 5.93 22.11 4.55
C GLU A 102 4.94 22.76 5.52
N ASN A 103 4.43 23.95 5.15
CA ASN A 103 3.49 24.72 5.96
C ASN A 103 2.02 24.44 5.63
N GLU A 104 1.75 23.55 4.69
CA GLU A 104 0.38 23.18 4.36
C GLU A 104 -0.27 22.39 5.50
N PRO A 105 -1.58 22.60 5.76
CA PRO A 105 -2.28 21.87 6.79
C PRO A 105 -2.42 20.39 6.45
N GLU A 106 -2.70 19.58 7.45
CA GLU A 106 -3.06 18.20 7.24
C GLU A 106 -4.26 18.09 6.29
N ARG A 107 -4.22 17.13 5.38
CA ARG A 107 -5.18 16.94 4.27
C ARG A 107 -5.13 18.02 3.19
N GLY A 108 -4.16 18.92 3.26
CA GLY A 108 -3.93 19.92 2.22
C GLY A 108 -3.08 19.40 1.06
N SER A 109 -2.48 20.31 0.32
CA SER A 109 -1.69 20.00 -0.88
C SER A 109 -0.54 19.04 -0.62
N ARG A 110 0.13 19.14 0.54
CA ARG A 110 1.22 18.24 0.90
C ARG A 110 0.75 16.80 0.98
N CYS A 111 -0.38 16.53 1.59
CA CYS A 111 -0.94 15.18 1.71
C CYS A 111 -1.32 14.61 0.35
N THR A 112 -1.90 15.43 -0.52
CA THR A 112 -2.23 15.02 -1.90
C THR A 112 -0.98 14.63 -2.67
N VAL A 113 0.08 15.44 -2.61
CA VAL A 113 1.35 15.15 -3.28
C VAL A 113 2.00 13.89 -2.70
N CYS A 114 1.93 13.70 -1.38
CA CYS A 114 2.44 12.49 -0.72
C CYS A 114 1.75 11.23 -1.24
N TYR A 115 0.43 11.22 -1.32
CA TYR A 115 -0.31 10.06 -1.85
C TYR A 115 0.04 9.77 -3.30
N LEU A 116 0.13 10.80 -4.14
CA LEU A 116 0.50 10.62 -5.54
C LEU A 116 1.92 10.08 -5.69
N SER A 117 2.86 10.53 -4.85
CA SER A 117 4.22 10.02 -4.87
C SER A 117 4.29 8.53 -4.53
N LEU A 118 3.48 8.06 -3.60
CA LEU A 118 3.40 6.63 -3.26
C LEU A 118 2.86 5.79 -4.43
N ILE A 119 1.90 6.32 -5.18
CA ILE A 119 1.40 5.66 -6.38
C ILE A 119 2.51 5.54 -7.43
N HIS A 120 3.27 6.60 -7.66
CA HIS A 120 4.39 6.59 -8.61
C HIS A 120 5.50 5.63 -8.20
N ILE A 121 5.76 5.49 -6.92
CA ILE A 121 6.74 4.52 -6.39
C ILE A 121 6.31 3.09 -6.70
N SER A 122 5.03 2.77 -6.56
CA SER A 122 4.49 1.42 -6.75
C SER A 122 4.51 0.98 -8.22
N GLU A 123 4.30 1.90 -9.14
CA GLU A 123 4.07 1.56 -10.55
C GLU A 123 5.27 0.87 -11.22
N PRO A 124 6.52 1.33 -11.07
CA PRO A 124 7.67 0.60 -11.61
C PRO A 124 7.81 -0.81 -11.05
N THR A 125 7.55 -0.99 -9.76
CA THR A 125 7.60 -2.30 -9.10
C THR A 125 6.55 -3.24 -9.69
N ARG A 126 5.34 -2.75 -9.93
CA ARG A 126 4.28 -3.52 -10.57
C ARG A 126 4.69 -4.06 -11.93
N LEU A 127 5.38 -3.26 -12.73
CA LEU A 127 5.81 -3.64 -14.07
C LEU A 127 6.93 -4.71 -14.06
N GLN A 128 7.70 -4.80 -12.97
CA GLN A 128 8.78 -5.78 -12.81
C GLN A 128 8.30 -7.13 -12.26
N LEU A 129 7.11 -7.15 -11.70
CA LEU A 129 6.52 -8.34 -11.08
C LEU A 129 5.45 -8.95 -11.98
#